data_8c70932b3e518b78dbdacf218f4aef13
#
_entry.id   8c70932b3e518b78dbdacf218f4aef13
#
_cell.length_a   1.000
_cell.length_b   1.000
_cell.length_c   1.000
_cell.angle_alpha   90.00
_cell.angle_beta   90.00
_cell.angle_gamma   90.00
#
_symmetry.space_group_name_H-M   'P 1'
#
loop_
_entity.id
_entity.type
_entity.pdbx_description
1 polymer ?
#
loop_
_entity_poly.entity_id
_entity_poly.type
_entity_poly.pdbx_seq_one_letter_code
_entity_poly.pdbx_strand_id
1 'polypeptide(L)'
;MVFKTFLSCVGEAFYLFVLGWLLAQLEIQVEGAYGWAEKLPTWRFSPPWFLKITNGKPLTGYHFYLISFLFFVFHFPLCFVPFSKAVEAKIIASYWLMGDTWDFQWFVWNPAWGIKRFLNEKIAWFPIKLIGFPIEYYLGLSFSFLTLWALDPKMLSRWVIVAACLLTLNALAAFASLIKPGKELGENGSPR
;
A
#
# COMPACT_ATOMS: atom_id res chain seq x y z
N MET A 1 -3.48 31.75 1.88
CA MET A 1 -2.37 30.82 1.51
C MET A 1 -2.53 29.46 2.21
N VAL A 2 -2.66 29.39 3.51
CA VAL A 2 -2.77 28.14 4.30
C VAL A 2 -3.91 27.22 3.83
N PHE A 3 -5.12 27.76 3.62
CA PHE A 3 -6.29 27.00 3.17
C PHE A 3 -6.09 26.33 1.79
N LYS A 4 -5.49 27.03 0.83
CA LYS A 4 -5.18 26.46 -0.50
C LYS A 4 -4.19 25.30 -0.39
N THR A 5 -3.18 25.44 0.48
CA THR A 5 -2.20 24.37 0.73
C THR A 5 -2.87 23.15 1.35
N PHE A 6 -3.74 23.36 2.34
CA PHE A 6 -4.50 22.28 2.98
C PHE A 6 -5.38 21.52 1.96
N LEU A 7 -6.18 22.22 1.15
CA LEU A 7 -7.01 21.60 0.11
C LEU A 7 -6.17 20.80 -0.89
N SER A 8 -4.98 21.31 -1.25
CA SER A 8 -4.06 20.56 -2.13
C SER A 8 -3.54 19.29 -1.46
N CYS A 9 -3.26 19.28 -0.16
CA CYS A 9 -2.85 18.08 0.57
C CYS A 9 -3.99 17.05 0.65
N VAL A 10 -5.22 17.50 0.91
CA VAL A 10 -6.41 16.64 0.91
C VAL A 10 -6.63 16.01 -0.47
N GLY A 11 -6.51 16.80 -1.54
CA GLY A 11 -6.62 16.31 -2.92
C GLY A 11 -5.54 15.27 -3.25
N GLU A 12 -4.30 15.50 -2.82
CA GLU A 12 -3.19 14.55 -2.97
C GLU A 12 -3.46 13.24 -2.22
N ALA A 13 -3.86 13.33 -0.95
CA ALA A 13 -4.22 12.17 -0.14
C ALA A 13 -5.38 11.37 -0.75
N PHE A 14 -6.41 12.06 -1.21
CA PHE A 14 -7.56 11.43 -1.87
C PHE A 14 -7.15 10.73 -3.17
N TYR A 15 -6.29 11.35 -3.98
CA TYR A 15 -5.76 10.72 -5.21
C TYR A 15 -4.98 9.42 -4.89
N LEU A 16 -4.06 9.48 -3.92
CA LEU A 16 -3.27 8.31 -3.51
C LEU A 16 -4.16 7.21 -2.92
N PHE A 17 -5.18 7.59 -2.16
CA PHE A 17 -6.17 6.66 -1.62
C PHE A 17 -6.95 5.94 -2.72
N VAL A 18 -7.49 6.69 -3.68
CA VAL A 18 -8.26 6.12 -4.80
C VAL A 18 -7.37 5.20 -5.65
N LEU A 19 -6.14 5.61 -5.93
CA LEU A 19 -5.18 4.79 -6.68
C LEU A 19 -4.86 3.49 -5.93
N GLY A 20 -4.54 3.57 -4.64
CA GLY A 20 -4.29 2.40 -3.81
C GLY A 20 -5.51 1.48 -3.72
N TRP A 21 -6.71 2.05 -3.56
CA TRP A 21 -7.95 1.28 -3.57
C TRP A 21 -8.21 0.57 -4.90
N LEU A 22 -8.03 1.24 -6.05
CA LEU A 22 -8.19 0.62 -7.37
C LEU A 22 -7.21 -0.53 -7.58
N LEU A 23 -5.94 -0.35 -7.17
CA LEU A 23 -4.93 -1.41 -7.25
C LEU A 23 -5.29 -2.59 -6.36
N ALA A 24 -5.75 -2.34 -5.15
CA ALA A 24 -6.24 -3.38 -4.24
C ALA A 24 -7.40 -4.16 -4.87
N GLN A 25 -8.37 -3.47 -5.50
CA GLN A 25 -9.48 -4.15 -6.18
C GLN A 25 -9.00 -5.01 -7.35
N LEU A 26 -8.04 -4.53 -8.15
CA LEU A 26 -7.45 -5.30 -9.25
C LEU A 26 -6.72 -6.53 -8.72
N GLU A 27 -5.90 -6.37 -7.68
CA GLU A 27 -5.12 -7.46 -7.09
C GLU A 27 -6.02 -8.52 -6.46
N ILE A 28 -7.12 -8.13 -5.79
CA ILE A 28 -8.13 -9.06 -5.28
C ILE A 28 -8.71 -9.94 -6.40
N GLN A 29 -8.94 -9.37 -7.61
CA GLN A 29 -9.42 -10.17 -8.75
C GLN A 29 -8.36 -11.14 -9.28
N VAL A 30 -7.08 -10.83 -9.11
CA VAL A 30 -5.96 -11.65 -9.59
C VAL A 30 -5.58 -12.72 -8.56
N GLU A 31 -5.43 -12.35 -7.30
CA GLU A 31 -4.96 -13.24 -6.22
C GLU A 31 -6.10 -13.97 -5.49
N GLY A 32 -7.30 -13.40 -5.48
CA GLY A 32 -8.44 -13.94 -4.75
C GLY A 32 -8.20 -13.96 -3.24
N ALA A 33 -8.38 -15.12 -2.63
CA ALA A 33 -8.18 -15.35 -1.20
C ALA A 33 -6.69 -15.52 -0.81
N TYR A 34 -5.79 -15.67 -1.79
CA TYR A 34 -4.40 -16.09 -1.60
C TYR A 34 -3.46 -14.92 -1.88
N GLY A 35 -2.96 -14.29 -0.82
CA GLY A 35 -2.01 -13.20 -0.97
C GLY A 35 -0.61 -13.66 -1.39
N TRP A 36 0.22 -12.71 -1.74
CA TRP A 36 1.60 -12.90 -2.17
C TRP A 36 1.75 -13.83 -3.39
N ALA A 37 0.82 -13.76 -4.31
CA ALA A 37 0.78 -14.56 -5.54
C ALA A 37 0.87 -16.09 -5.29
N GLU A 38 0.39 -16.60 -4.13
CA GLU A 38 0.56 -18.00 -3.72
C GLU A 38 0.07 -18.98 -4.79
N LYS A 39 -1.06 -18.71 -5.41
CA LYS A 39 -1.69 -19.57 -6.44
C LYS A 39 -1.42 -19.12 -7.87
N LEU A 40 -0.71 -18.02 -8.08
CA LEU A 40 -0.45 -17.54 -9.43
C LEU A 40 0.67 -18.33 -10.12
N PRO A 41 0.55 -18.60 -11.42
CA PRO A 41 1.58 -19.23 -12.24
C PRO A 41 2.69 -18.22 -12.57
N THR A 42 3.49 -17.85 -11.59
CA THR A 42 4.54 -16.85 -11.71
C THR A 42 5.87 -17.43 -11.23
N TRP A 43 6.99 -16.95 -11.78
CA TRP A 43 8.30 -17.36 -11.27
C TRP A 43 8.52 -16.88 -9.85
N ARG A 44 9.37 -17.59 -9.10
CA ARG A 44 9.72 -17.27 -7.72
C ARG A 44 11.24 -17.28 -7.55
N PHE A 45 11.75 -16.20 -6.97
CA PHE A 45 13.14 -16.11 -6.55
C PHE A 45 13.21 -16.31 -5.04
N SER A 46 13.75 -17.44 -4.61
CA SER A 46 13.71 -17.89 -3.22
C SER A 46 15.03 -18.50 -2.72
N PRO A 47 16.20 -17.91 -3.01
CA PRO A 47 17.45 -18.45 -2.47
C PRO A 47 17.46 -18.29 -0.93
N PRO A 48 18.14 -19.17 -0.18
CA PRO A 48 18.09 -19.19 1.29
C PRO A 48 18.46 -17.87 1.95
N TRP A 49 19.43 -17.15 1.43
CA TRP A 49 19.85 -15.85 1.94
C TRP A 49 18.74 -14.79 1.78
N PHE A 50 18.00 -14.81 0.64
CA PHE A 50 16.91 -13.89 0.37
C PHE A 50 15.73 -14.19 1.31
N LEU A 51 15.33 -15.45 1.44
CA LEU A 51 14.26 -15.86 2.34
C LEU A 51 14.57 -15.50 3.80
N LYS A 52 15.85 -15.57 4.20
CA LYS A 52 16.25 -15.15 5.55
C LYS A 52 16.01 -13.64 5.79
N ILE A 53 16.29 -12.80 4.79
CA ILE A 53 16.08 -11.33 4.87
C ILE A 53 14.58 -10.97 4.82
N THR A 54 13.82 -11.71 4.01
CA THR A 54 12.39 -11.44 3.77
C THR A 54 11.44 -12.24 4.67
N ASN A 55 11.97 -12.86 5.74
CA ASN A 55 11.19 -13.70 6.65
C ASN A 55 10.40 -14.83 5.94
N GLY A 56 11.03 -15.49 4.97
CA GLY A 56 10.43 -16.60 4.23
C GLY A 56 9.61 -16.19 3.01
N LYS A 57 9.54 -14.91 2.68
CA LYS A 57 8.75 -14.37 1.57
C LYS A 57 9.58 -14.42 0.27
N PRO A 58 9.22 -15.23 -0.75
CA PRO A 58 9.90 -15.22 -2.03
C PRO A 58 9.57 -13.94 -2.82
N LEU A 59 10.49 -13.46 -3.65
CA LEU A 59 10.12 -12.50 -4.67
C LEU A 59 9.39 -13.23 -5.80
N THR A 60 8.23 -12.77 -6.17
CA THR A 60 7.46 -13.34 -7.27
C THR A 60 7.52 -12.44 -8.51
N GLY A 61 7.45 -13.03 -9.70
CA GLY A 61 7.43 -12.27 -10.95
C GLY A 61 6.25 -11.31 -11.01
N TYR A 62 5.09 -11.72 -10.51
CA TYR A 62 3.92 -10.86 -10.41
C TYR A 62 4.23 -9.56 -9.64
N HIS A 63 4.71 -9.68 -8.40
CA HIS A 63 5.03 -8.50 -7.59
C HIS A 63 6.19 -7.69 -8.16
N PHE A 64 7.23 -8.37 -8.69
CA PHE A 64 8.34 -7.66 -9.30
C PHE A 64 7.90 -6.73 -10.44
N TYR A 65 7.11 -7.25 -11.38
CA TYR A 65 6.66 -6.44 -12.51
C TYR A 65 5.61 -5.40 -12.11
N LEU A 66 4.70 -5.74 -11.21
CA LEU A 66 3.68 -4.81 -10.74
C LEU A 66 4.30 -3.63 -9.98
N ILE A 67 5.19 -3.90 -9.04
CA ILE A 67 5.90 -2.86 -8.26
C ILE A 67 6.78 -2.01 -9.19
N SER A 68 7.51 -2.64 -10.14
CA SER A 68 8.31 -1.91 -11.12
C SER A 68 7.44 -1.04 -12.03
N PHE A 69 6.34 -1.56 -12.53
CA PHE A 69 5.39 -0.79 -13.35
C PHE A 69 4.90 0.46 -12.61
N LEU A 70 4.46 0.28 -11.36
CA LEU A 70 4.00 1.40 -10.53
C LEU A 70 5.12 2.41 -10.26
N PHE A 71 6.35 1.93 -10.03
CA PHE A 71 7.51 2.80 -9.87
C PHE A 71 7.70 3.71 -11.09
N PHE A 72 7.65 3.18 -12.30
CA PHE A 72 7.73 3.96 -13.53
C PHE A 72 6.53 4.89 -13.73
N VAL A 73 5.32 4.46 -13.40
CA VAL A 73 4.11 5.30 -13.46
C VAL A 73 4.24 6.50 -12.51
N PHE A 74 4.77 6.32 -11.30
CA PHE A 74 5.01 7.41 -10.37
C PHE A 74 6.09 8.40 -10.85
N HIS A 75 7.03 7.96 -11.68
CA HIS A 75 8.04 8.82 -12.30
C HIS A 75 7.58 9.49 -13.60
N PHE A 76 6.39 9.17 -14.11
CA PHE A 76 5.82 9.78 -15.31
C PHE A 76 5.79 11.32 -15.29
N PRO A 77 5.58 12.01 -14.15
CA PRO A 77 5.68 13.46 -14.08
C PRO A 77 7.02 14.04 -14.58
N LEU A 78 8.13 13.29 -14.47
CA LEU A 78 9.43 13.72 -14.95
C LEU A 78 9.50 13.89 -16.48
N CYS A 79 8.52 13.38 -17.21
CA CYS A 79 8.38 13.66 -18.66
C CYS A 79 7.93 15.09 -18.94
N PHE A 80 7.34 15.79 -17.95
CA PHE A 80 6.72 17.12 -18.13
C PHE A 80 7.32 18.18 -17.20
N VAL A 81 7.96 17.74 -16.09
CA VAL A 81 8.53 18.63 -15.09
C VAL A 81 10.04 18.41 -15.04
N PRO A 82 10.86 19.46 -15.04
CA PRO A 82 12.31 19.34 -14.90
C PRO A 82 12.66 18.56 -13.60
N PHE A 83 13.64 17.67 -13.72
CA PHE A 83 14.16 16.94 -12.57
C PHE A 83 14.67 17.90 -11.50
N SER A 84 14.27 17.63 -10.26
CA SER A 84 14.87 18.24 -9.07
C SER A 84 14.78 17.27 -7.90
N LYS A 85 15.66 17.42 -6.91
CA LYS A 85 15.61 16.60 -5.69
C LYS A 85 14.26 16.70 -4.98
N ALA A 86 13.62 17.86 -5.02
CA ALA A 86 12.30 18.07 -4.42
C ALA A 86 11.19 17.29 -5.15
N VAL A 87 11.22 17.27 -6.48
CA VAL A 87 10.25 16.50 -7.29
C VAL A 87 10.45 15.01 -7.04
N GLU A 88 11.70 14.54 -7.09
CA GLU A 88 12.03 13.13 -6.84
C GLU A 88 11.64 12.68 -5.43
N ALA A 89 11.96 13.49 -4.43
CA ALA A 89 11.57 13.21 -3.04
C ALA A 89 10.06 13.07 -2.89
N LYS A 90 9.29 13.92 -3.54
CA LYS A 90 7.83 13.86 -3.53
C LYS A 90 7.32 12.59 -4.23
N ILE A 91 7.88 12.24 -5.38
CA ILE A 91 7.51 11.03 -6.13
C ILE A 91 7.74 9.79 -5.26
N ILE A 92 8.94 9.63 -4.71
CA ILE A 92 9.30 8.47 -3.87
C ILE A 92 8.45 8.43 -2.59
N ALA A 93 8.28 9.57 -1.92
CA ALA A 93 7.47 9.62 -0.71
C ALA A 93 6.00 9.25 -0.97
N SER A 94 5.41 9.75 -2.06
CA SER A 94 4.04 9.42 -2.46
C SER A 94 3.89 7.95 -2.87
N TYR A 95 4.91 7.38 -3.53
CA TYR A 95 4.95 5.97 -3.90
C TYR A 95 4.84 5.05 -2.67
N TRP A 96 5.62 5.32 -1.62
CA TRP A 96 5.55 4.55 -0.37
C TRP A 96 4.19 4.69 0.33
N LEU A 97 3.67 5.91 0.46
CA LEU A 97 2.36 6.15 1.07
C LEU A 97 1.22 5.44 0.31
N MET A 98 1.29 5.45 -1.02
CA MET A 98 0.32 4.74 -1.85
C MET A 98 0.47 3.22 -1.70
N GLY A 99 1.70 2.70 -1.65
CA GLY A 99 1.97 1.28 -1.46
C GLY A 99 1.39 0.75 -0.15
N ASP A 100 1.61 1.44 0.97
CA ASP A 100 1.01 1.07 2.26
C ASP A 100 -0.53 1.12 2.21
N THR A 101 -1.09 2.13 1.53
CA THR A 101 -2.54 2.27 1.35
C THR A 101 -3.09 1.13 0.49
N TRP A 102 -2.43 0.79 -0.62
CA TRP A 102 -2.82 -0.29 -1.52
C TRP A 102 -2.88 -1.63 -0.79
N ASP A 103 -1.81 -2.03 -0.11
CA ASP A 103 -1.76 -3.29 0.61
C ASP A 103 -2.82 -3.35 1.73
N PHE A 104 -2.99 -2.27 2.50
CA PHE A 104 -4.03 -2.20 3.52
C PHE A 104 -5.44 -2.33 2.93
N GLN A 105 -5.74 -1.65 1.83
CA GLN A 105 -7.04 -1.72 1.15
C GLN A 105 -7.31 -3.12 0.57
N TRP A 106 -6.27 -3.87 0.18
CA TRP A 106 -6.41 -5.27 -0.21
C TRP A 106 -7.02 -6.10 0.93
N PHE A 107 -6.53 -5.96 2.17
CA PHE A 107 -7.10 -6.66 3.33
C PHE A 107 -8.51 -6.17 3.67
N VAL A 108 -8.73 -4.87 3.64
CA VAL A 108 -10.04 -4.26 4.00
C VAL A 108 -11.16 -4.78 3.11
N TRP A 109 -10.92 -4.88 1.79
CA TRP A 109 -11.95 -5.20 0.82
C TRP A 109 -11.90 -6.64 0.30
N ASN A 110 -10.90 -7.41 0.62
CA ASN A 110 -10.83 -8.81 0.23
C ASN A 110 -11.90 -9.62 0.99
N PRO A 111 -12.86 -10.27 0.27
CA PRO A 111 -13.94 -11.02 0.93
C PRO A 111 -13.45 -12.17 1.81
N ALA A 112 -12.26 -12.72 1.51
CA ALA A 112 -11.66 -13.82 2.27
C ALA A 112 -10.93 -13.34 3.53
N TRP A 113 -10.68 -12.04 3.67
CA TRP A 113 -9.89 -11.45 4.77
C TRP A 113 -10.71 -10.55 5.67
N GLY A 114 -10.93 -9.32 5.28
CA GLY A 114 -11.56 -8.30 6.07
C GLY A 114 -10.69 -7.79 7.22
N ILE A 115 -11.05 -6.61 7.75
CA ILE A 115 -10.25 -5.92 8.79
C ILE A 115 -10.14 -6.72 10.10
N LYS A 116 -11.17 -7.48 10.50
CA LYS A 116 -11.14 -8.28 11.74
C LYS A 116 -10.07 -9.36 11.66
N ARG A 117 -10.03 -10.08 10.54
CA ARG A 117 -9.07 -11.14 10.30
C ARG A 117 -7.66 -10.55 10.18
N PHE A 118 -7.51 -9.46 9.42
CA PHE A 118 -6.24 -8.74 9.30
C PHE A 118 -5.63 -8.37 10.66
N LEU A 119 -6.42 -7.83 11.59
CA LEU A 119 -5.89 -7.41 12.89
C LEU A 119 -5.56 -8.59 13.82
N ASN A 120 -6.35 -9.67 13.79
CA ASN A 120 -6.29 -10.71 14.81
C ASN A 120 -5.55 -11.99 14.38
N GLU A 121 -5.48 -12.29 13.07
CA GLU A 121 -4.83 -13.51 12.59
C GLU A 121 -3.38 -13.29 12.19
N LYS A 122 -2.61 -14.37 12.20
CA LYS A 122 -1.26 -14.39 11.63
C LYS A 122 -1.36 -14.36 10.11
N ILE A 123 -0.56 -13.53 9.48
CA ILE A 123 -0.46 -13.40 8.03
C ILE A 123 0.87 -14.03 7.63
N ALA A 124 0.84 -15.06 6.78
CA ALA A 124 2.02 -15.83 6.44
C ALA A 124 3.15 -14.97 5.83
N TRP A 125 2.78 -13.98 5.02
CA TRP A 125 3.73 -13.07 4.38
C TRP A 125 4.00 -11.78 5.18
N PHE A 126 3.36 -11.63 6.35
CA PHE A 126 3.61 -10.57 7.33
C PHE A 126 3.78 -11.17 8.73
N PRO A 127 4.91 -11.85 8.98
CA PRO A 127 5.10 -12.61 10.22
C PRO A 127 5.27 -11.73 11.45
N ILE A 128 5.67 -10.47 11.28
CA ILE A 128 5.92 -9.52 12.37
C ILE A 128 4.85 -8.42 12.34
N LYS A 129 4.08 -8.33 13.41
CA LYS A 129 3.11 -7.26 13.62
C LYS A 129 3.45 -6.43 14.87
N LEU A 130 3.29 -5.12 14.76
CA LEU A 130 3.39 -4.17 15.86
C LEU A 130 2.04 -3.47 16.02
N ILE A 131 1.43 -3.52 17.21
CA ILE A 131 0.12 -2.91 17.50
C ILE A 131 -0.95 -3.35 16.46
N GLY A 132 -0.93 -4.63 16.04
CA GLY A 132 -1.89 -5.20 15.11
C GLY A 132 -1.58 -4.99 13.61
N PHE A 133 -0.61 -4.15 13.26
CA PHE A 133 -0.23 -3.87 11.88
C PHE A 133 1.12 -4.50 11.51
N PRO A 134 1.32 -4.94 10.25
CA PRO A 134 2.61 -5.38 9.75
C PRO A 134 3.71 -4.36 9.94
N ILE A 135 4.91 -4.81 10.29
CA ILE A 135 6.07 -3.93 10.47
C ILE A 135 6.42 -3.18 9.17
N GLU A 136 6.10 -3.77 8.03
CA GLU A 136 6.29 -3.21 6.70
C GLU A 136 5.59 -1.87 6.50
N TYR A 137 4.42 -1.64 7.11
CA TYR A 137 3.72 -0.35 7.03
C TYR A 137 4.47 0.75 7.78
N TYR A 138 5.08 0.41 8.92
CA TYR A 138 5.94 1.36 9.63
C TYR A 138 7.21 1.66 8.84
N LEU A 139 7.74 0.68 8.11
CA LEU A 139 8.90 0.87 7.23
C LEU A 139 8.53 1.75 6.03
N GLY A 140 7.40 1.50 5.37
CA GLY A 140 6.92 2.31 4.24
C GLY A 140 6.70 3.77 4.64
N LEU A 141 6.00 3.99 5.76
CA LEU A 141 5.80 5.33 6.33
C LEU A 141 7.14 6.01 6.69
N SER A 142 8.08 5.25 7.28
CA SER A 142 9.41 5.75 7.64
C SER A 142 10.24 6.10 6.41
N PHE A 143 10.26 5.26 5.38
CA PHE A 143 10.97 5.54 4.12
C PHE A 143 10.40 6.76 3.41
N SER A 144 9.08 6.92 3.40
CA SER A 144 8.41 8.11 2.88
C SER A 144 8.89 9.38 3.62
N PHE A 145 8.87 9.35 4.95
CA PHE A 145 9.34 10.46 5.78
C PHE A 145 10.83 10.75 5.58
N LEU A 146 11.69 9.73 5.67
CA LEU A 146 13.14 9.88 5.57
C LEU A 146 13.58 10.39 4.20
N THR A 147 12.89 10.01 3.13
CA THR A 147 13.14 10.52 1.78
C THR A 147 12.96 12.04 1.72
N LEU A 148 11.85 12.54 2.26
CA LEU A 148 11.61 13.99 2.31
C LEU A 148 12.57 14.69 3.27
N TRP A 149 12.81 14.10 4.44
CA TRP A 149 13.74 14.66 5.39
C TRP A 149 15.15 14.85 4.81
N ALA A 150 15.62 13.87 4.03
CA ALA A 150 16.95 13.90 3.44
C ALA A 150 17.06 14.81 2.19
N LEU A 151 16.01 14.85 1.35
CA LEU A 151 16.08 15.48 0.03
C LEU A 151 15.33 16.82 -0.05
N ASP A 152 14.24 16.99 0.69
CA ASP A 152 13.47 18.26 0.76
C ASP A 152 12.71 18.41 2.08
N PRO A 153 13.40 18.77 3.18
CA PRO A 153 12.79 18.92 4.52
C PRO A 153 11.63 19.94 4.58
N LYS A 154 11.58 20.88 3.63
CA LYS A 154 10.51 21.90 3.57
C LYS A 154 9.14 21.28 3.28
N MET A 155 9.11 20.10 2.70
CA MET A 155 7.88 19.37 2.40
C MET A 155 7.33 18.56 3.57
N LEU A 156 8.05 18.43 4.69
CA LEU A 156 7.63 17.61 5.82
C LEU A 156 6.28 18.04 6.44
N SER A 157 6.03 19.35 6.58
CA SER A 157 4.76 19.83 7.11
C SER A 157 3.59 19.43 6.20
N ARG A 158 3.79 19.50 4.88
CA ARG A 158 2.82 19.05 3.89
C ARG A 158 2.62 17.53 3.97
N TRP A 159 3.70 16.78 4.07
CA TRP A 159 3.68 15.31 4.19
C TRP A 159 2.86 14.86 5.41
N VAL A 160 3.04 15.51 6.57
CA VAL A 160 2.26 15.18 7.78
C VAL A 160 0.77 15.30 7.52
N ILE A 161 0.33 16.35 6.81
CA ILE A 161 -1.09 16.53 6.48
C ILE A 161 -1.57 15.43 5.52
N VAL A 162 -0.79 15.13 4.46
CA VAL A 162 -1.14 14.08 3.49
C VAL A 162 -1.23 12.72 4.17
N ALA A 163 -0.23 12.35 4.98
CA ALA A 163 -0.21 11.09 5.72
C ALA A 163 -1.39 10.99 6.70
N ALA A 164 -1.68 12.04 7.47
CA ALA A 164 -2.82 12.08 8.37
C ALA A 164 -4.16 11.91 7.63
N CYS A 165 -4.33 12.58 6.49
CA CYS A 165 -5.52 12.43 5.65
C CYS A 165 -5.64 11.00 5.09
N LEU A 166 -4.54 10.40 4.62
CA LEU A 166 -4.52 9.01 4.14
C LEU A 166 -4.89 8.02 5.25
N LEU A 167 -4.30 8.16 6.44
CA LEU A 167 -4.64 7.33 7.60
C LEU A 167 -6.12 7.46 7.95
N THR A 168 -6.67 8.67 7.91
CA THR A 168 -8.09 8.91 8.14
C THR A 168 -8.97 8.23 7.09
N LEU A 169 -8.64 8.35 5.80
CA LEU A 169 -9.37 7.70 4.72
C LEU A 169 -9.30 6.17 4.83
N ASN A 170 -8.14 5.62 5.16
CA ASN A 170 -7.97 4.18 5.39
C ASN A 170 -8.81 3.71 6.60
N ALA A 171 -8.83 4.46 7.69
CA ALA A 171 -9.66 4.14 8.86
C ALA A 171 -11.16 4.19 8.54
N LEU A 172 -11.60 5.19 7.77
CA LEU A 172 -12.99 5.28 7.31
C LEU A 172 -13.37 4.11 6.39
N ALA A 173 -12.49 3.69 5.49
CA ALA A 173 -12.71 2.52 4.64
C ALA A 173 -12.81 1.23 5.47
N ALA A 174 -11.92 1.05 6.44
CA ALA A 174 -11.96 -0.07 7.36
C ALA A 174 -13.26 -0.09 8.18
N PHE A 175 -13.70 1.06 8.69
CA PHE A 175 -14.98 1.18 9.38
C PHE A 175 -16.17 0.86 8.46
N ALA A 176 -16.18 1.40 7.24
CA ALA A 176 -17.23 1.12 6.25
C ALA A 176 -17.32 -0.38 5.90
N SER A 177 -16.18 -1.09 5.84
CA SER A 177 -16.15 -2.53 5.60
C SER A 177 -16.79 -3.36 6.73
N LEU A 178 -16.80 -2.84 7.96
CA LEU A 178 -17.45 -3.50 9.10
C LEU A 178 -18.98 -3.38 9.06
N ILE A 179 -19.50 -2.30 8.43
CA ILE A 179 -20.96 -2.04 8.31
C ILE A 179 -21.55 -2.87 7.15
N LYS A 180 -20.78 -3.12 6.11
CA LYS A 180 -21.15 -4.01 5.01
C LYS A 180 -20.34 -5.30 5.13
N PRO A 181 -20.78 -6.27 5.94
CA PRO A 181 -20.09 -7.56 5.98
C PRO A 181 -20.09 -8.11 4.55
N GLY A 182 -18.87 -8.35 4.03
CA GLY A 182 -18.71 -8.97 2.72
C GLY A 182 -19.55 -10.23 2.65
N LYS A 183 -20.10 -10.54 1.48
CA LYS A 183 -20.75 -11.83 1.24
C LYS A 183 -19.74 -12.90 1.64
N GLU A 184 -20.07 -13.70 2.64
CA GLU A 184 -19.25 -14.83 3.01
C GLU A 184 -19.08 -15.70 1.76
N LEU A 185 -17.83 -15.91 1.37
CA LEU A 185 -17.53 -16.88 0.34
C LEU A 185 -17.87 -18.25 0.93
N GLY A 186 -18.71 -19.01 0.26
CA GLY A 186 -18.95 -20.40 0.58
C GLY A 186 -17.62 -21.18 0.58
N GLU A 187 -17.56 -22.34 1.21
CA GLU A 187 -16.36 -23.21 1.31
C GLU A 187 -15.68 -23.48 -0.04
N ASN A 188 -16.37 -23.26 -1.16
CA ASN A 188 -15.88 -23.43 -2.54
C ASN A 188 -15.50 -22.10 -3.22
N GLY A 189 -15.37 -20.97 -2.47
CA GLY A 189 -14.99 -19.68 -3.06
C GLY A 189 -16.06 -19.00 -3.91
N SER A 190 -17.30 -19.51 -3.96
CA SER A 190 -18.43 -18.85 -4.62
C SER A 190 -19.19 -17.93 -3.69
N PRO A 191 -19.68 -16.77 -4.14
CA PRO A 191 -20.53 -15.89 -3.33
C PRO A 191 -21.85 -16.60 -2.99
N ARG A 192 -22.23 -16.63 -1.73
CA ARG A 192 -23.56 -16.99 -1.29
C ARG A 192 -24.53 -15.83 -1.42
#